data_5fee1c678630033acead088ca2a4d0d6
#
_entry.id   5fee1c678630033acead088ca2a4d0d6
#
_cell.length_a   1.000
_cell.length_b   1.000
_cell.length_c   1.000
_cell.angle_alpha   90.00
_cell.angle_beta   90.00
_cell.angle_gamma   90.00
#
_symmetry.space_group_name_H-M   'P 1'
#
loop_
_entity.id
_entity.type
_entity.pdbx_description
1 polymer ?
#
loop_
_entity_poly.entity_id
_entity_poly.type
_entity_poly.pdbx_seq_one_letter_code
_entity_poly.pdbx_strand_id
1 'polypeptide(L)'
;MANTKKMDYVLLGLLSHESMTGYEIKKRLDTALRFFWGGSYGSIYPTLNQLEKEGKVTKEDASSNGREKISYSITEYGKDSLKEWLRKPVEKDELRYETLLKLFFGNETGMEGAKEHIERFEEKCKSELFILNMFAENLGKYLEGDTHKHYYLTVKFGIKTYESYLEWCQEAKEQIKEWEK
;
A
#
# COMPACT_ATOMS: atom_id res chain seq x y z
N MET A 1 1.48 6.53 17.58
CA MET A 1 1.38 7.92 17.10
C MET A 1 2.14 8.23 15.79
N ALA A 2 3.19 7.50 15.43
CA ALA A 2 3.95 7.75 14.16
C ALA A 2 3.16 7.48 12.87
N ASN A 3 2.19 6.56 12.88
CA ASN A 3 1.44 6.16 11.68
C ASN A 3 0.41 7.20 11.21
N THR A 4 -0.07 8.08 12.10
CA THR A 4 -1.06 9.11 11.77
C THR A 4 -0.45 10.22 10.90
N LYS A 5 0.79 10.62 11.18
CA LYS A 5 1.48 11.67 10.40
C LYS A 5 1.82 11.25 8.96
N LYS A 6 2.04 9.95 8.69
CA LYS A 6 2.32 9.47 7.33
C LYS A 6 1.05 9.43 6.48
N MET A 7 -0.14 9.22 7.07
CA MET A 7 -1.42 9.26 6.36
C MET A 7 -1.69 10.65 5.77
N ASP A 8 -1.26 11.73 6.42
CA ASP A 8 -1.38 13.09 5.89
C ASP A 8 -0.75 13.18 4.50
N TYR A 9 0.48 12.69 4.36
CA TYR A 9 1.23 12.73 3.10
C TYR A 9 0.72 11.74 2.06
N VAL A 10 0.15 10.62 2.48
CA VAL A 10 -0.55 9.69 1.57
C VAL A 10 -1.76 10.39 0.93
N LEU A 11 -2.57 11.08 1.74
CA LEU A 11 -3.74 11.81 1.23
C LEU A 11 -3.32 12.98 0.35
N LEU A 12 -2.35 13.79 0.77
CA LEU A 12 -1.81 14.88 -0.04
C LEU A 12 -1.22 14.36 -1.36
N GLY A 13 -0.52 13.23 -1.34
CA GLY A 13 0.03 12.59 -2.53
C GLY A 13 -1.05 12.14 -3.52
N LEU A 14 -2.12 11.53 -3.04
CA LEU A 14 -3.26 11.15 -3.89
C LEU A 14 -3.95 12.39 -4.49
N LEU A 15 -4.22 13.40 -3.65
CA LEU A 15 -4.88 14.64 -4.06
C LEU A 15 -4.01 15.56 -4.92
N SER A 16 -2.69 15.31 -5.01
CA SER A 16 -1.81 16.10 -5.89
C SER A 16 -2.03 15.84 -7.38
N HIS A 17 -2.68 14.73 -7.72
CA HIS A 17 -2.98 14.35 -9.11
C HIS A 17 -4.35 14.82 -9.57
N GLU A 18 -5.35 14.69 -8.72
CA GLU A 18 -6.73 15.03 -9.02
C GLU A 18 -7.53 15.21 -7.72
N SER A 19 -8.62 15.97 -7.79
CA SER A 19 -9.57 16.08 -6.69
C SER A 19 -10.32 14.75 -6.52
N MET A 20 -10.48 14.29 -5.27
CA MET A 20 -11.11 12.99 -4.97
C MET A 20 -12.07 13.08 -3.81
N THR A 21 -13.09 12.23 -3.83
CA THR A 21 -13.93 11.94 -2.66
C THR A 21 -13.22 10.97 -1.71
N GLY A 22 -13.67 10.91 -0.45
CA GLY A 22 -13.15 9.94 0.51
C GLY A 22 -13.30 8.49 0.04
N TYR A 23 -14.34 8.17 -0.73
CA TYR A 23 -14.53 6.85 -1.34
C TYR A 23 -13.48 6.55 -2.43
N GLU A 24 -13.20 7.51 -3.31
CA GLU A 24 -12.19 7.37 -4.36
C GLU A 24 -10.79 7.23 -3.77
N ILE A 25 -10.47 8.00 -2.73
CA ILE A 25 -9.24 7.87 -1.95
C ILE A 25 -9.12 6.44 -1.39
N LYS A 26 -10.17 5.94 -0.73
CA LYS A 26 -10.19 4.57 -0.21
C LYS A 26 -9.94 3.56 -1.32
N LYS A 27 -10.60 3.68 -2.45
CA LYS A 27 -10.41 2.79 -3.62
C LYS A 27 -8.96 2.81 -4.12
N ARG A 28 -8.32 3.99 -4.16
CA ARG A 28 -6.89 4.11 -4.56
C ARG A 28 -5.96 3.42 -3.55
N LEU A 29 -6.22 3.56 -2.25
CA LEU A 29 -5.47 2.86 -1.21
C LEU A 29 -5.60 1.34 -1.35
N ASP A 30 -6.82 0.84 -1.56
CA ASP A 30 -7.12 -0.58 -1.72
C ASP A 30 -6.54 -1.21 -3.00
N THR A 31 -6.22 -0.41 -4.00
CA THR A 31 -5.71 -0.90 -5.28
C THR A 31 -4.23 -0.61 -5.51
N ALA A 32 -3.85 0.66 -5.53
CA ALA A 32 -2.51 1.06 -5.96
C ALA A 32 -1.45 0.99 -4.84
N LEU A 33 -1.83 1.34 -3.59
CA LEU A 33 -0.89 1.42 -2.48
C LEU A 33 -0.83 0.16 -1.61
N ARG A 34 -1.79 -0.76 -1.72
CA ARG A 34 -1.93 -1.93 -0.84
C ARG A 34 -0.69 -2.83 -0.78
N PHE A 35 0.15 -2.82 -1.80
CA PHE A 35 1.32 -3.70 -1.91
C PHE A 35 2.49 -3.29 -1.00
N PHE A 36 2.53 -2.03 -0.60
CA PHE A 36 3.62 -1.49 0.23
C PHE A 36 3.13 -0.55 1.34
N TRP A 37 1.89 -0.08 1.28
CA TRP A 37 1.29 0.78 2.29
C TRP A 37 0.00 0.15 2.81
N GLY A 38 0.12 -0.67 3.86
CA GLY A 38 -1.02 -1.18 4.62
C GLY A 38 -1.41 -0.19 5.71
N GLY A 39 -2.63 0.33 5.68
CA GLY A 39 -3.10 1.31 6.65
C GLY A 39 -4.53 1.06 7.10
N SER A 40 -4.88 1.57 8.29
CA SER A 40 -6.24 1.57 8.77
C SER A 40 -7.05 2.66 8.05
N TYR A 41 -8.05 2.25 7.30
CA TYR A 41 -8.94 3.15 6.56
C TYR A 41 -9.79 4.04 7.49
N GLY A 42 -9.91 3.69 8.77
CA GLY A 42 -10.62 4.50 9.75
C GLY A 42 -10.02 5.90 9.99
N SER A 43 -8.80 6.14 9.52
CA SER A 43 -8.14 7.44 9.65
C SER A 43 -8.35 8.39 8.46
N ILE A 44 -8.94 7.96 7.33
CA ILE A 44 -9.08 8.81 6.12
C ILE A 44 -9.85 10.10 6.43
N TYR A 45 -11.08 9.98 6.90
CA TYR A 45 -11.92 11.17 7.17
C TYR A 45 -11.40 12.06 8.30
N PRO A 46 -10.94 11.50 9.44
CA PRO A 46 -10.28 12.31 10.47
C PRO A 46 -9.07 13.08 9.93
N THR A 47 -8.25 12.44 9.09
CA THR A 47 -7.07 13.08 8.50
C THR A 47 -7.47 14.15 7.48
N LEU A 48 -8.45 13.90 6.61
CA LEU A 48 -8.97 14.92 5.68
C LEU A 48 -9.49 16.15 6.41
N ASN A 49 -10.26 15.96 7.48
CA ASN A 49 -10.76 17.05 8.30
C ASN A 49 -9.62 17.83 8.99
N GLN A 50 -8.56 17.16 9.40
CA GLN A 50 -7.39 17.81 9.96
C GLN A 50 -6.65 18.63 8.90
N LEU A 51 -6.40 18.06 7.73
CA LEU A 51 -5.74 18.74 6.61
C LEU A 51 -6.55 19.96 6.11
N GLU A 52 -7.87 19.88 6.15
CA GLU A 52 -8.74 21.03 5.84
C GLU A 52 -8.57 22.14 6.87
N LYS A 53 -8.61 21.82 8.18
CA LYS A 53 -8.37 22.80 9.25
C LYS A 53 -7.00 23.44 9.16
N GLU A 54 -6.01 22.71 8.69
CA GLU A 54 -4.65 23.19 8.45
C GLU A 54 -4.50 23.99 7.14
N GLY A 55 -5.57 24.09 6.33
CA GLY A 55 -5.54 24.78 5.04
C GLY A 55 -4.75 24.07 3.94
N LYS A 56 -4.42 22.79 4.13
CA LYS A 56 -3.66 21.97 3.16
C LYS A 56 -4.56 21.34 2.10
N VAL A 57 -5.84 21.17 2.39
CA VAL A 57 -6.87 20.74 1.45
C VAL A 57 -8.09 21.65 1.57
N THR A 58 -8.84 21.75 0.49
CA THR A 58 -10.20 22.32 0.46
C THR A 58 -11.20 21.20 0.25
N LYS A 59 -12.43 21.43 0.69
CA LYS A 59 -13.57 20.57 0.37
C LYS A 59 -14.63 21.34 -0.39
N GLU A 60 -15.22 20.70 -1.35
CA GLU A 60 -16.31 21.25 -2.15
C GLU A 60 -17.46 20.25 -2.20
N ASP A 61 -18.68 20.78 -2.20
CA ASP A 61 -19.86 19.96 -2.43
C ASP A 61 -19.93 19.60 -3.92
N ALA A 62 -19.67 18.33 -4.23
CA ALA A 62 -19.78 17.77 -5.56
C ALA A 62 -21.09 16.97 -5.73
N SER A 63 -22.10 17.29 -4.93
CA SER A 63 -23.39 16.60 -4.93
C SER A 63 -24.06 16.69 -6.29
N SER A 64 -24.47 15.54 -6.82
CA SER A 64 -25.28 15.43 -8.02
C SER A 64 -26.38 14.39 -7.81
N ASN A 65 -27.57 14.64 -8.35
CA ASN A 65 -28.70 13.70 -8.30
C ASN A 65 -29.14 13.26 -6.88
N GLY A 66 -29.11 14.19 -5.88
CA GLY A 66 -29.63 13.92 -4.53
C GLY A 66 -28.74 13.09 -3.62
N ARG A 67 -27.51 12.80 -4.01
CA ARG A 67 -26.50 12.19 -3.13
C ARG A 67 -25.47 13.23 -2.73
N GLU A 68 -25.31 13.44 -1.43
CA GLU A 68 -24.21 14.24 -0.88
C GLU A 68 -22.89 13.63 -1.25
N LYS A 69 -22.06 14.38 -1.96
CA LYS A 69 -20.74 13.96 -2.40
C LYS A 69 -19.75 15.09 -2.10
N ILE A 70 -18.84 14.87 -1.16
CA ILE A 70 -17.78 15.83 -0.83
C ILE A 70 -16.52 15.44 -1.59
N SER A 71 -15.99 16.36 -2.38
CA SER A 71 -14.70 16.26 -3.05
C SER A 71 -13.64 17.08 -2.32
N TYR A 72 -12.45 16.56 -2.23
CA TYR A 72 -11.28 17.20 -1.61
C TYR A 72 -10.25 17.54 -2.68
N SER A 73 -9.64 18.71 -2.56
CA SER A 73 -8.60 19.20 -3.45
C SER A 73 -7.40 19.68 -2.64
N ILE A 74 -6.19 19.41 -3.11
CA ILE A 74 -4.98 19.90 -2.47
C ILE A 74 -4.81 21.40 -2.75
N THR A 75 -4.41 22.18 -1.75
CA THR A 75 -4.02 23.59 -1.91
C THR A 75 -2.56 23.74 -2.30
N GLU A 76 -2.13 24.94 -2.71
CA GLU A 76 -0.68 25.20 -2.93
C GLU A 76 0.12 24.98 -1.65
N TYR A 77 -0.40 25.39 -0.48
CA TYR A 77 0.22 25.10 0.81
C TYR A 77 0.33 23.59 1.09
N GLY A 78 -0.69 22.80 0.74
CA GLY A 78 -0.66 21.35 0.81
C GLY A 78 0.42 20.74 -0.10
N LYS A 79 0.54 21.24 -1.34
CA LYS A 79 1.59 20.80 -2.28
C LYS A 79 2.99 21.11 -1.76
N ASP A 80 3.21 22.27 -1.19
CA ASP A 80 4.51 22.63 -0.63
C ASP A 80 4.85 21.77 0.60
N SER A 81 3.87 21.50 1.47
CA SER A 81 4.04 20.59 2.59
C SER A 81 4.41 19.16 2.13
N LEU A 82 3.79 18.68 1.04
CA LEU A 82 4.13 17.39 0.44
C LEU A 82 5.54 17.38 -0.12
N LYS A 83 5.92 18.41 -0.90
CA LYS A 83 7.28 18.54 -1.47
C LYS A 83 8.35 18.56 -0.39
N GLU A 84 8.10 19.30 0.70
CA GLU A 84 9.02 19.36 1.83
C GLU A 84 9.23 17.98 2.46
N TRP A 85 8.14 17.23 2.68
CA TRP A 85 8.23 15.88 3.23
C TRP A 85 8.97 14.91 2.29
N LEU A 86 8.69 14.96 0.98
CA LEU A 86 9.33 14.09 -0.01
C LEU A 86 10.86 14.30 -0.12
N ARG A 87 11.36 15.48 0.30
CA ARG A 87 12.81 15.77 0.33
C ARG A 87 13.49 15.28 1.61
N LYS A 88 12.74 14.99 2.66
CA LYS A 88 13.30 14.50 3.93
C LYS A 88 13.79 13.06 3.76
N PRO A 89 14.88 12.68 4.44
CA PRO A 89 15.30 11.28 4.49
C PRO A 89 14.19 10.39 5.05
N VAL A 90 14.15 9.14 4.59
CA VAL A 90 13.23 8.13 5.16
C VAL A 90 13.67 7.83 6.60
N GLU A 91 12.75 7.97 7.55
CA GLU A 91 13.04 7.74 8.97
C GLU A 91 13.02 6.26 9.31
N LYS A 92 12.03 5.53 8.79
CA LYS A 92 11.83 4.10 9.10
C LYS A 92 10.90 3.44 8.09
N ASP A 93 11.31 2.27 7.61
CA ASP A 93 10.44 1.30 6.96
C ASP A 93 9.96 0.27 7.97
N GLU A 94 8.68 -0.11 7.90
CA GLU A 94 8.07 -1.10 8.80
C GLU A 94 7.62 -2.33 8.03
N LEU A 95 8.06 -3.49 8.51
CA LEU A 95 7.70 -4.80 7.99
C LEU A 95 6.97 -5.58 9.09
N ARG A 96 5.74 -6.04 8.82
CA ARG A 96 4.94 -6.83 9.77
C ARG A 96 4.22 -7.94 9.03
N TYR A 97 4.65 -9.17 9.26
CA TYR A 97 4.02 -10.37 8.68
C TYR A 97 3.41 -11.24 9.76
N GLU A 98 2.08 -11.36 9.75
CA GLU A 98 1.37 -12.30 10.64
C GLU A 98 1.76 -13.75 10.35
N THR A 99 2.02 -14.09 9.09
CA THR A 99 2.52 -15.42 8.70
C THR A 99 3.80 -15.76 9.44
N LEU A 100 4.80 -14.87 9.41
CA LEU A 100 6.08 -15.09 10.10
C LEU A 100 5.91 -15.15 11.62
N LEU A 101 5.02 -14.32 12.18
CA LEU A 101 4.69 -14.35 13.60
C LEU A 101 4.10 -15.71 14.00
N LYS A 102 3.18 -16.24 13.21
CA LYS A 102 2.58 -17.56 13.44
C LYS A 102 3.58 -18.69 13.28
N LEU A 103 4.49 -18.62 12.32
CA LEU A 103 5.57 -19.59 12.17
C LEU A 103 6.53 -19.54 13.37
N PHE A 104 6.90 -18.33 13.83
CA PHE A 104 7.79 -18.15 14.96
C PHE A 104 7.26 -18.80 16.26
N PHE A 105 5.95 -18.72 16.48
CA PHE A 105 5.26 -19.35 17.62
C PHE A 105 4.60 -20.69 17.26
N GLY A 106 4.94 -21.28 16.12
CA GLY A 106 4.26 -22.44 15.53
C GLY A 106 4.46 -23.77 16.28
N ASN A 107 5.29 -23.80 17.32
CA ASN A 107 5.51 -25.02 18.14
C ASN A 107 4.22 -25.61 18.70
N GLU A 108 3.22 -24.77 19.02
CA GLU A 108 1.92 -25.19 19.55
C GLU A 108 1.04 -25.92 18.50
N THR A 109 1.27 -25.70 17.21
CA THR A 109 0.49 -26.30 16.10
C THR A 109 1.27 -27.33 15.29
N GLY A 110 2.57 -27.48 15.56
CA GLY A 110 3.45 -28.41 14.86
C GLY A 110 3.73 -28.04 13.39
N MET A 111 4.42 -28.92 12.69
CA MET A 111 4.85 -28.70 11.29
C MET A 111 3.68 -28.67 10.31
N GLU A 112 2.60 -29.37 10.59
CA GLU A 112 1.39 -29.33 9.73
C GLU A 112 0.78 -27.93 9.68
N GLY A 113 0.67 -27.25 10.85
CA GLY A 113 0.22 -25.86 10.92
C GLY A 113 1.16 -24.90 10.20
N ALA A 114 2.48 -25.14 10.26
CA ALA A 114 3.45 -24.37 9.51
C ALA A 114 3.28 -24.51 7.98
N LYS A 115 3.08 -25.74 7.49
CA LYS A 115 2.80 -26.00 6.06
C LYS A 115 1.58 -25.24 5.57
N GLU A 116 0.46 -25.35 6.28
CA GLU A 116 -0.77 -24.63 5.92
C GLU A 116 -0.56 -23.11 5.82
N HIS A 117 0.18 -22.53 6.77
CA HIS A 117 0.46 -21.08 6.74
C HIS A 117 1.35 -20.70 5.56
N ILE A 118 2.36 -21.50 5.22
CA ILE A 118 3.25 -21.27 4.07
C ILE A 118 2.47 -21.42 2.77
N GLU A 119 1.64 -22.44 2.61
CA GLU A 119 0.83 -22.65 1.41
C GLU A 119 -0.15 -21.49 1.16
N ARG A 120 -0.87 -21.06 2.19
CA ARG A 120 -1.78 -19.91 2.09
C ARG A 120 -1.03 -18.61 1.76
N PHE A 121 0.17 -18.45 2.31
CA PHE A 121 1.01 -17.29 2.01
C PHE A 121 1.52 -17.34 0.55
N GLU A 122 1.93 -18.51 0.07
CA GLU A 122 2.35 -18.75 -1.32
C GLU A 122 1.23 -18.39 -2.31
N GLU A 123 -0.01 -18.89 -2.09
CA GLU A 123 -1.16 -18.58 -2.96
C GLU A 123 -1.45 -17.08 -3.01
N LYS A 124 -1.38 -16.41 -1.85
CA LYS A 124 -1.50 -14.95 -1.78
C LYS A 124 -0.39 -14.28 -2.60
N CYS A 125 0.87 -14.70 -2.43
CA CYS A 125 2.01 -14.12 -3.16
C CYS A 125 1.89 -14.31 -4.66
N LYS A 126 1.44 -15.47 -5.15
CA LYS A 126 1.17 -15.73 -6.57
C LYS A 126 0.13 -14.76 -7.14
N SER A 127 -0.98 -14.58 -6.41
CA SER A 127 -2.05 -13.67 -6.84
C SER A 127 -1.57 -12.22 -6.91
N GLU A 128 -0.82 -11.76 -5.91
CA GLU A 128 -0.29 -10.39 -5.88
C GLU A 128 0.78 -10.16 -6.95
N LEU A 129 1.66 -11.13 -7.17
CA LEU A 129 2.68 -11.07 -8.23
C LEU A 129 2.04 -10.97 -9.63
N PHE A 130 0.97 -11.73 -9.88
CA PHE A 130 0.22 -11.66 -11.13
C PHE A 130 -0.32 -10.24 -11.38
N ILE A 131 -0.93 -9.62 -10.37
CA ILE A 131 -1.49 -8.26 -10.48
C ILE A 131 -0.38 -7.23 -10.71
N LEU A 132 0.76 -7.34 -9.99
CA LEU A 132 1.90 -6.45 -10.15
C LEU A 132 2.52 -6.55 -11.56
N ASN A 133 2.60 -7.75 -12.13
CA ASN A 133 3.07 -7.93 -13.51
C ASN A 133 2.13 -7.26 -14.53
N MET A 134 0.80 -7.35 -14.34
CA MET A 134 -0.16 -6.62 -15.17
C MET A 134 0.04 -5.10 -15.06
N PHE A 135 0.28 -4.58 -13.85
CA PHE A 135 0.58 -3.16 -13.66
C PHE A 135 1.89 -2.75 -14.33
N ALA A 136 2.94 -3.56 -14.21
CA ALA A 136 4.22 -3.29 -14.85
C ALA A 136 4.09 -3.23 -16.39
N GLU A 137 3.35 -4.17 -16.98
CA GLU A 137 3.09 -4.21 -18.42
C GLU A 137 2.33 -2.96 -18.87
N ASN A 138 1.27 -2.57 -18.14
CA ASN A 138 0.50 -1.38 -18.48
C ASN A 138 1.31 -0.09 -18.32
N LEU A 139 2.02 0.08 -17.20
CA LEU A 139 2.86 1.26 -16.97
C LEU A 139 4.01 1.35 -17.96
N GLY A 140 4.58 0.20 -18.36
CA GLY A 140 5.67 0.14 -19.32
C GLY A 140 5.36 0.76 -20.69
N LYS A 141 4.07 0.86 -21.05
CA LYS A 141 3.59 1.50 -22.29
C LYS A 141 3.63 3.03 -22.25
N TYR A 142 3.74 3.64 -21.06
CA TYR A 142 3.56 5.08 -20.84
C TYR A 142 4.70 5.70 -20.01
N LEU A 143 5.94 5.24 -20.19
CA LEU A 143 7.09 5.70 -19.41
C LEU A 143 7.67 7.06 -19.87
N GLU A 144 7.01 7.77 -20.75
CA GLU A 144 7.44 9.10 -21.20
C GLU A 144 7.34 10.16 -20.09
N GLY A 145 6.33 10.03 -19.19
CA GLY A 145 6.11 10.95 -18.07
C GLY A 145 6.81 10.50 -16.78
N ASP A 146 7.36 11.45 -16.01
CA ASP A 146 8.08 11.14 -14.76
C ASP A 146 7.19 10.45 -13.71
N THR A 147 5.92 10.79 -13.61
CA THR A 147 4.98 10.15 -12.71
C THR A 147 4.87 8.64 -12.95
N HIS A 148 4.77 8.21 -14.21
CA HIS A 148 4.69 6.78 -14.56
C HIS A 148 6.01 6.05 -14.27
N LYS A 149 7.16 6.71 -14.42
CA LYS A 149 8.46 6.15 -14.04
C LYS A 149 8.54 5.87 -12.55
N HIS A 150 8.08 6.80 -11.69
CA HIS A 150 8.04 6.57 -10.24
C HIS A 150 7.12 5.41 -9.87
N TYR A 151 5.93 5.34 -10.44
CA TYR A 151 5.03 4.20 -10.21
C TYR A 151 5.64 2.88 -10.69
N TYR A 152 6.30 2.89 -11.85
CA TYR A 152 6.96 1.70 -12.37
C TYR A 152 8.06 1.18 -11.44
N LEU A 153 8.87 2.07 -10.86
CA LEU A 153 9.89 1.68 -9.87
C LEU A 153 9.29 1.01 -8.64
N THR A 154 8.18 1.53 -8.10
CA THR A 154 7.50 0.90 -6.94
C THR A 154 6.89 -0.45 -7.30
N VAL A 155 6.31 -0.59 -8.48
CA VAL A 155 5.78 -1.86 -8.99
C VAL A 155 6.91 -2.88 -9.19
N LYS A 156 8.05 -2.48 -9.76
CA LYS A 156 9.22 -3.37 -9.93
C LYS A 156 9.79 -3.85 -8.60
N PHE A 157 9.83 -2.99 -7.59
CA PHE A 157 10.19 -3.39 -6.23
C PHE A 157 9.22 -4.46 -5.70
N GLY A 158 7.90 -4.24 -5.85
CA GLY A 158 6.88 -5.20 -5.43
C GLY A 158 7.03 -6.56 -6.12
N ILE A 159 7.28 -6.57 -7.44
CA ILE A 159 7.53 -7.81 -8.20
C ILE A 159 8.71 -8.58 -7.58
N LYS A 160 9.84 -7.91 -7.38
CA LYS A 160 11.04 -8.56 -6.81
C LYS A 160 10.80 -9.08 -5.39
N THR A 161 10.04 -8.35 -4.60
CA THR A 161 9.66 -8.76 -3.25
C THR A 161 8.80 -10.04 -3.26
N TYR A 162 7.78 -10.10 -4.10
CA TYR A 162 6.92 -11.29 -4.17
C TYR A 162 7.60 -12.48 -4.85
N GLU A 163 8.49 -12.27 -5.82
CA GLU A 163 9.36 -13.32 -6.37
C GLU A 163 10.20 -13.96 -5.25
N SER A 164 10.85 -13.16 -4.41
CA SER A 164 11.63 -13.63 -3.28
C SER A 164 10.79 -14.36 -2.22
N TYR A 165 9.55 -13.92 -1.98
CA TYR A 165 8.65 -14.64 -1.06
C TYR A 165 8.24 -16.01 -1.60
N LEU A 166 8.01 -16.14 -2.89
CA LEU A 166 7.69 -17.42 -3.52
C LEU A 166 8.88 -18.38 -3.49
N GLU A 167 10.09 -17.88 -3.73
CA GLU A 167 11.32 -18.63 -3.58
C GLU A 167 11.47 -19.17 -2.14
N TRP A 168 11.31 -18.30 -1.15
CA TRP A 168 11.31 -18.70 0.26
C TRP A 168 10.23 -19.74 0.60
N CYS A 169 9.01 -19.60 0.09
CA CYS A 169 7.95 -20.58 0.31
C CYS A 169 8.34 -21.97 -0.21
N GLN A 170 9.01 -22.02 -1.36
CA GLN A 170 9.48 -23.27 -1.95
C GLN A 170 10.58 -23.90 -1.08
N GLU A 171 11.59 -23.13 -0.70
CA GLU A 171 12.67 -23.57 0.18
C GLU A 171 12.14 -24.07 1.53
N ALA A 172 11.22 -23.34 2.14
CA ALA A 172 10.63 -23.71 3.43
C ALA A 172 9.85 -25.04 3.35
N LYS A 173 9.10 -25.27 2.26
CA LYS A 173 8.39 -26.54 2.04
C LYS A 173 9.34 -27.72 1.82
N GLU A 174 10.44 -27.50 1.12
CA GLU A 174 11.48 -28.52 0.92
C GLU A 174 12.16 -28.87 2.26
N GLN A 175 12.51 -27.86 3.06
CA GLN A 175 13.11 -28.04 4.36
C GLN A 175 12.21 -28.81 5.34
N ILE A 176 10.90 -28.51 5.36
CA ILE A 176 9.93 -29.26 6.18
C ILE A 176 9.89 -30.73 5.77
N LYS A 177 9.87 -31.03 4.46
CA LYS A 177 9.90 -32.42 3.97
C LYS A 177 11.16 -33.18 4.38
N GLU A 178 12.30 -32.50 4.51
CA GLU A 178 13.54 -33.11 4.99
C GLU A 178 13.48 -33.43 6.48
N TRP A 179 12.87 -32.56 7.29
CA TRP A 179 12.72 -32.77 8.74
C TRP A 179 11.73 -33.86 9.12
N GLU A 180 10.81 -34.22 8.21
CA GLU A 180 9.81 -35.28 8.40
C GLU A 180 10.32 -36.68 8.02
N LYS A 181 11.53 -36.81 7.47
CA LYS A 181 12.21 -38.07 7.14
C LYS A 181 12.94 -38.63 8.36
#